data_ad48d08c3b67f4588ff399b1a59db30b
#
_entry.id   ad48d08c3b67f4588ff399b1a59db30b
#
_cell.length_a   1.000
_cell.length_b   1.000
_cell.length_c   1.000
_cell.angle_alpha   90.00
_cell.angle_beta   90.00
_cell.angle_gamma   90.00
#
_symmetry.space_group_name_H-M   'P 1'
#
loop_
_entity.id
_entity.type
_entity.pdbx_description
1 polymer ?
#
loop_
_entity_poly.entity_id
_entity_poly.type
_entity_poly.pdbx_seq_one_letter_code
_entity_poly.pdbx_strand_id
1 'polypeptide(L)'
;MKNLYLLRHAKSSWDDFALKDFDRPLSTRGIQDADLMGNYFRSKKIKLDIVFSSPSKRTRETLEHFFQLEKPSIKFEESIYHASLDQLLNVIFGTQENL
;
A
#
# COMPACT_ATOMS: atom_id res chain seq x y z
N MET A 1 -4.50 17.75 -14.29
CA MET A 1 -5.50 16.75 -13.84
C MET A 1 -4.88 15.89 -12.74
N LYS A 2 -5.61 15.70 -11.66
CA LYS A 2 -5.14 14.85 -10.57
C LYS A 2 -5.60 13.41 -10.80
N ASN A 3 -4.72 12.46 -10.54
CA ASN A 3 -5.01 11.05 -10.70
C ASN A 3 -4.93 10.34 -9.34
N LEU A 4 -5.85 9.42 -9.11
CA LEU A 4 -5.86 8.59 -7.92
C LEU A 4 -5.63 7.13 -8.31
N TYR A 5 -4.68 6.50 -7.65
CA TYR A 5 -4.43 5.08 -7.80
C TYR A 5 -4.72 4.38 -6.48
N LEU A 6 -5.49 3.30 -6.55
CA LEU A 6 -5.80 2.48 -5.39
C LEU A 6 -5.05 1.15 -5.51
N LEU A 7 -4.29 0.82 -4.49
CA LEU A 7 -3.54 -0.42 -4.42
C LEU A 7 -4.01 -1.22 -3.20
N ARG A 8 -4.45 -2.45 -3.45
CA ARG A 8 -4.77 -3.39 -2.37
C ARG A 8 -3.49 -4.14 -1.99
N HIS A 9 -3.30 -4.38 -0.67
CA HIS A 9 -2.17 -5.20 -0.23
C HIS A 9 -2.23 -6.61 -0.84
N ALA A 10 -1.07 -7.23 -1.02
CA ALA A 10 -0.97 -8.58 -1.51
C ALA A 10 -1.40 -9.60 -0.44
N LYS A 11 -1.45 -10.87 -0.80
CA LYS A 11 -1.96 -11.91 0.08
C LYS A 11 -1.12 -12.05 1.34
N SER A 12 -1.78 -11.95 2.49
CA SER A 12 -1.14 -12.10 3.79
C SER A 12 -1.10 -13.56 4.25
N SER A 13 -0.16 -13.86 5.15
CA SER A 13 0.04 -15.20 5.71
C SER A 13 -0.87 -15.45 6.89
N TRP A 14 -1.35 -16.69 7.03
CA TRP A 14 -2.05 -17.21 8.19
C TRP A 14 -1.24 -18.30 8.92
N ASP A 15 0.06 -18.40 8.62
CA ASP A 15 0.90 -19.48 9.16
C ASP A 15 1.09 -19.39 10.66
N ASP A 16 1.06 -18.20 11.22
CA ASP A 16 1.19 -17.98 12.67
C ASP A 16 -0.11 -17.37 13.23
N PHE A 17 -0.91 -18.21 13.88
CA PHE A 17 -2.18 -17.77 14.48
C PHE A 17 -2.01 -16.92 15.73
N ALA A 18 -0.81 -16.90 16.32
CA ALA A 18 -0.55 -16.10 17.52
C ALA A 18 -0.34 -14.63 17.19
N LEU A 19 -0.07 -14.29 15.93
CA LEU A 19 0.14 -12.91 15.51
C LEU A 19 -1.17 -12.13 15.50
N LYS A 20 -1.09 -10.87 15.95
CA LYS A 20 -2.18 -9.92 15.77
C LYS A 20 -2.34 -9.63 14.29
N ASP A 21 -3.56 -9.30 13.87
CA ASP A 21 -3.83 -8.97 12.47
C ASP A 21 -2.88 -7.91 11.92
N PHE A 22 -2.61 -6.86 12.69
CA PHE A 22 -1.71 -5.78 12.30
C PHE A 22 -0.30 -6.27 11.96
N ASP A 23 0.17 -7.33 12.61
CA ASP A 23 1.53 -7.84 12.47
C ASP A 23 1.66 -9.02 11.50
N ARG A 24 0.59 -9.39 10.83
CA ARG A 24 0.62 -10.50 9.87
C ARG A 24 1.42 -10.10 8.62
N PRO A 25 2.44 -10.89 8.25
CA PRO A 25 3.23 -10.61 7.06
C PRO A 25 2.54 -11.06 5.78
N LEU A 26 3.13 -10.72 4.64
CA LEU A 26 2.72 -11.31 3.37
C LEU A 26 3.04 -12.80 3.35
N SER A 27 2.22 -13.56 2.63
CA SER A 27 2.54 -14.93 2.26
C SER A 27 3.63 -14.93 1.17
N THR A 28 4.23 -16.10 0.93
CA THR A 28 5.20 -16.25 -0.16
C THR A 28 4.59 -15.84 -1.50
N ARG A 29 3.35 -16.26 -1.75
CA ARG A 29 2.64 -15.87 -2.95
C ARG A 29 2.37 -14.37 -3.01
N GLY A 30 2.05 -13.77 -1.87
CA GLY A 30 1.84 -12.32 -1.78
C GLY A 30 3.09 -11.55 -2.17
N ILE A 31 4.25 -12.00 -1.72
CA ILE A 31 5.54 -11.39 -2.09
C ILE A 31 5.75 -11.47 -3.60
N GLN A 32 5.53 -12.64 -4.18
CA GLN A 32 5.68 -12.85 -5.62
C GLN A 32 4.73 -11.97 -6.43
N ASP A 33 3.47 -11.86 -5.99
CA ASP A 33 2.47 -11.06 -6.66
C ASP A 33 2.80 -9.56 -6.56
N ALA A 34 3.29 -9.10 -5.39
CA ALA A 34 3.70 -7.72 -5.22
C ALA A 34 4.87 -7.36 -6.12
N ASP A 35 5.86 -8.25 -6.24
CA ASP A 35 7.00 -8.07 -7.15
C ASP A 35 6.52 -7.98 -8.61
N LEU A 36 5.65 -8.88 -9.01
CA LEU A 36 5.12 -8.93 -10.37
C LEU A 36 4.34 -7.66 -10.74
N MET A 37 3.42 -7.27 -9.86
CA MET A 37 2.62 -6.06 -10.08
C MET A 37 3.49 -4.80 -10.05
N GLY A 38 4.49 -4.78 -9.18
CA GLY A 38 5.44 -3.68 -9.11
C GLY A 38 6.23 -3.53 -10.41
N ASN A 39 6.68 -4.64 -10.98
CA ASN A 39 7.36 -4.63 -12.28
C ASN A 39 6.46 -4.04 -13.37
N TYR A 40 5.19 -4.45 -13.38
CA TYR A 40 4.21 -3.93 -14.32
C TYR A 40 4.02 -2.42 -14.14
N PHE A 41 3.82 -1.98 -12.90
CA PHE A 41 3.61 -0.57 -12.59
C PHE A 41 4.80 0.28 -13.03
N ARG A 42 6.03 -0.16 -12.71
CA ARG A 42 7.24 0.56 -13.09
C ARG A 42 7.40 0.64 -14.62
N SER A 43 6.94 -0.39 -15.34
CA SER A 43 6.99 -0.38 -16.81
C SER A 43 6.10 0.71 -17.43
N LYS A 44 5.07 1.13 -16.70
CA LYS A 44 4.18 2.21 -17.16
C LYS A 44 4.74 3.61 -16.93
N LYS A 45 5.85 3.71 -16.18
CA LYS A 45 6.52 4.99 -15.90
C LYS A 45 5.58 6.04 -15.29
N ILE A 46 4.66 5.59 -14.45
CA ILE A 46 3.74 6.48 -13.75
C ILE A 46 4.50 7.16 -12.61
N LYS A 47 4.42 8.48 -12.57
CA LYS A 47 5.04 9.27 -11.50
C LYS A 47 4.01 9.58 -10.43
N LEU A 48 4.31 9.20 -9.20
CA LEU A 48 3.46 9.47 -8.04
C LEU A 48 4.04 10.63 -7.24
N ASP A 49 3.16 11.54 -6.82
CA ASP A 49 3.55 12.66 -5.96
C ASP A 49 3.64 12.23 -4.51
N ILE A 50 2.70 11.42 -4.06
CA ILE A 50 2.65 10.93 -2.69
C ILE A 50 1.86 9.63 -2.63
N VAL A 51 2.23 8.78 -1.67
CA VAL A 51 1.50 7.55 -1.36
C VAL A 51 1.05 7.62 0.10
N PHE A 52 -0.23 7.38 0.33
CA PHE A 52 -0.76 7.17 1.68
C PHE A 52 -0.98 5.69 1.88
N SER A 53 -0.55 5.16 3.02
CA SER A 53 -0.59 3.74 3.29
C SER A 53 -1.01 3.44 4.71
N SER A 54 -1.71 2.31 4.87
CA SER A 54 -1.88 1.69 6.18
C SER A 54 -0.50 1.29 6.74
N PRO A 55 -0.27 1.44 8.05
CA PRO A 55 0.99 1.02 8.67
C PRO A 55 1.06 -0.47 8.97
N SER A 56 0.05 -1.28 8.63
CA SER A 56 0.09 -2.71 8.89
C SER A 56 1.26 -3.38 8.17
N LYS A 57 1.75 -4.48 8.75
CA LYS A 57 2.94 -5.15 8.22
C LYS A 57 2.73 -5.62 6.78
N ARG A 58 1.58 -6.25 6.50
CA ARG A 58 1.29 -6.74 5.14
C ARG A 58 1.26 -5.61 4.10
N THR A 59 0.79 -4.44 4.47
CA THR A 59 0.75 -3.28 3.57
C THR A 59 2.15 -2.70 3.37
N ARG A 60 2.93 -2.55 4.44
CA ARG A 60 4.32 -2.08 4.34
C ARG A 60 5.17 -2.99 3.47
N GLU A 61 5.03 -4.31 3.64
CA GLU A 61 5.76 -5.28 2.83
C GLU A 61 5.30 -5.25 1.37
N THR A 62 4.00 -5.06 1.12
CA THR A 62 3.51 -4.90 -0.25
C THR A 62 4.20 -3.73 -0.95
N LEU A 63 4.30 -2.58 -0.27
CA LEU A 63 4.93 -1.40 -0.85
C LEU A 63 6.43 -1.61 -1.10
N GLU A 64 7.13 -2.29 -0.19
CA GLU A 64 8.55 -2.58 -0.38
C GLU A 64 8.80 -3.41 -1.63
N HIS A 65 8.02 -4.46 -1.83
CA HIS A 65 8.16 -5.31 -3.00
C HIS A 65 7.64 -4.66 -4.27
N PHE A 66 6.57 -3.88 -4.15
CA PHE A 66 5.96 -3.19 -5.28
C PHE A 66 6.87 -2.10 -5.86
N PHE A 67 7.43 -1.24 -5.01
CA PHE A 67 8.28 -0.13 -5.45
C PHE A 67 9.76 -0.47 -5.50
N GLN A 68 10.22 -1.41 -4.68
CA GLN A 68 11.63 -1.79 -4.57
C GLN A 68 12.51 -0.57 -4.30
N LEU A 69 13.48 -0.29 -5.15
CA LEU A 69 14.39 0.85 -4.95
C LEU A 69 13.81 2.18 -5.44
N GLU A 70 12.72 2.16 -6.17
CA GLU A 70 12.10 3.36 -6.74
C GLU A 70 10.93 3.83 -5.86
N LYS A 71 11.15 3.95 -4.55
CA LYS A 71 10.10 4.33 -3.61
C LYS A 71 9.74 5.79 -3.73
N PRO A 72 8.44 6.11 -3.90
CA PRO A 72 7.96 7.49 -3.81
C PRO A 72 7.92 7.95 -2.35
N SER A 73 7.51 9.18 -2.13
CA SER A 73 7.22 9.66 -0.79
C SER A 73 6.02 8.91 -0.23
N ILE A 74 6.18 8.25 0.92
CA ILE A 74 5.13 7.45 1.54
C ILE A 74 4.81 8.02 2.92
N LYS A 75 3.51 8.26 3.15
CA LYS A 75 3.02 8.68 4.45
C LYS A 75 2.11 7.60 5.01
N PHE A 76 2.45 7.08 6.19
CA PHE A 76 1.64 6.07 6.85
C PHE A 76 0.56 6.73 7.70
N GLU A 77 -0.68 6.30 7.50
CA GLU A 77 -1.86 6.82 8.21
C GLU A 77 -2.59 5.68 8.88
N GLU A 78 -2.71 5.72 10.21
CA GLU A 78 -3.42 4.68 10.95
C GLU A 78 -4.90 4.59 10.57
N SER A 79 -5.49 5.71 10.18
CA SER A 79 -6.89 5.75 9.75
C SER A 79 -7.16 4.92 8.50
N ILE A 80 -6.13 4.53 7.75
CA ILE A 80 -6.27 3.68 6.57
C ILE A 80 -6.32 2.19 6.96
N TYR A 81 -5.79 1.83 8.14
CA TYR A 81 -5.86 0.45 8.61
C TYR A 81 -7.32 0.08 8.90
N HIS A 82 -7.85 -0.92 8.19
CA HIS A 82 -9.27 -1.29 8.23
C HIS A 82 -10.20 -0.09 7.98
N ALA A 83 -9.80 0.78 7.06
CA ALA A 83 -10.52 2.02 6.80
C ALA A 83 -11.91 1.77 6.20
N SER A 84 -12.88 2.55 6.67
CA SER A 84 -14.17 2.69 6.01
C SER A 84 -14.01 3.58 4.77
N LEU A 85 -15.03 3.61 3.93
CA LEU A 85 -15.05 4.51 2.77
C LEU A 85 -14.89 5.97 3.21
N ASP A 86 -15.58 6.38 4.27
CA ASP A 86 -15.49 7.76 4.77
C ASP A 86 -14.09 8.13 5.20
N GLN A 87 -13.38 7.21 5.88
CA GLN A 87 -12.00 7.45 6.29
C GLN A 87 -11.07 7.60 5.11
N LEU A 88 -11.24 6.79 4.06
CA LEU A 88 -10.47 6.91 2.83
C LEU A 88 -10.75 8.23 2.12
N LEU A 89 -12.02 8.64 2.04
CA LEU A 89 -12.40 9.90 1.42
C LEU A 89 -11.81 11.09 2.17
N ASN A 90 -11.75 11.04 3.50
CA ASN A 90 -11.15 12.10 4.30
C ASN A 90 -9.65 12.26 3.97
N VAL A 91 -8.92 11.17 3.79
CA VAL A 91 -7.51 11.21 3.39
C VAL A 91 -7.38 11.85 2.01
N ILE A 92 -8.22 11.44 1.06
CA ILE A 92 -8.19 11.96 -0.32
C ILE A 92 -8.48 13.45 -0.34
N PHE A 93 -9.56 13.89 0.32
CA PHE A 93 -9.96 15.30 0.32
C PHE A 93 -8.96 16.18 1.07
N GLY A 94 -8.38 15.67 2.17
CA GLY A 94 -7.35 16.40 2.90
C GLY A 94 -6.08 16.65 2.09
N THR A 95 -5.85 15.87 1.05
CA THR A 95 -4.65 15.94 0.22
C THR A 95 -4.83 16.84 -1.00
N GLN A 96 -6.05 17.00 -1.50
CA GLN A 96 -6.34 17.66 -2.79
C GLN A 96 -5.78 19.06 -2.92
N GLU A 97 -5.76 19.83 -1.83
CA GLU A 97 -5.33 21.22 -1.87
C GLU A 97 -3.81 21.36 -1.99
N ASN A 98 -3.08 20.29 -1.70
CA ASN A 98 -1.63 20.31 -1.62
C ASN A 98 -0.93 19.69 -2.84
N LEU A 99 -1.70 19.19 -3.79
CA LEU A 99 -1.15 18.53 -4.97
C LEU A 99 -1.40 19.28 -6.26
#